data_a2938bf1f7b2fa506ee6e96f18fc665d
#
_entry.id   a2938bf1f7b2fa506ee6e96f18fc665d
#
_cell.length_a   1.000
_cell.length_b   1.000
_cell.length_c   1.000
_cell.angle_alpha   90.00
_cell.angle_beta   90.00
_cell.angle_gamma   90.00
#
_symmetry.space_group_name_H-M   'P 1'
#
loop_
_entity.id
_entity.type
_entity.pdbx_description
1 polymer ?
#
loop_
_entity_poly.entity_id
_entity_poly.type
_entity_poly.pdbx_seq_one_letter_code
_entity_poly.pdbx_strand_id
1 'polypeptide(L)'
;MRGSADTQREARPQTPACSPPIPDCDNHPVDPQRKRKIRLVVALSIAVLLAVALVYTSFSAASEAKEPSQLVGLSSSSSIDMTGKVVPGSIRHRGEELRFRVVDREGGGPALPVTYMGTVPDPFRGGREIVLTGAVDNGTFVGEPDTLVTKCPSKFTTNAS
;
A
#
# COMPACT_ATOMS: atom_id res chain seq x y z
N MET A 1 -104.13 -39.75 -7.95
CA MET A 1 -104.73 -38.76 -8.86
C MET A 1 -103.60 -37.84 -9.31
N ARG A 2 -103.38 -37.86 -10.61
CA ARG A 2 -102.94 -36.80 -11.51
C ARG A 2 -101.70 -36.02 -11.05
N GLY A 3 -100.72 -35.72 -11.85
CA GLY A 3 -100.44 -35.84 -13.28
C GLY A 3 -99.26 -34.95 -13.58
N SER A 4 -98.49 -35.39 -14.49
CA SER A 4 -97.86 -34.61 -15.60
C SER A 4 -97.23 -33.28 -15.26
N ALA A 5 -96.08 -33.00 -15.73
CA ALA A 5 -95.49 -32.84 -17.04
C ALA A 5 -94.07 -32.29 -16.86
N ASP A 6 -93.10 -32.93 -17.38
CA ASP A 6 -92.41 -32.53 -18.59
C ASP A 6 -92.02 -31.05 -18.68
N THR A 7 -90.74 -30.77 -18.61
CA THR A 7 -90.11 -29.87 -19.57
C THR A 7 -88.59 -30.09 -19.58
N GLN A 8 -88.16 -30.81 -20.58
CA GLN A 8 -86.76 -30.81 -21.04
C GLN A 8 -86.37 -29.39 -21.36
N ARG A 9 -85.24 -28.97 -20.86
CA ARG A 9 -84.51 -27.82 -21.39
C ARG A 9 -83.09 -28.18 -21.66
N GLU A 10 -82.88 -28.31 -22.88
CA GLU A 10 -81.68 -28.52 -23.66
C GLU A 10 -80.44 -27.89 -23.06
N ALA A 11 -79.45 -28.76 -22.88
CA ALA A 11 -78.07 -28.33 -22.57
C ALA A 11 -77.46 -27.75 -23.82
N ARG A 12 -77.10 -26.48 -23.75
CA ARG A 12 -76.18 -25.88 -24.69
C ARG A 12 -74.74 -26.27 -24.32
N PRO A 13 -73.98 -26.78 -25.27
CA PRO A 13 -72.56 -27.00 -25.06
C PRO A 13 -71.83 -25.63 -24.99
N GLN A 14 -71.25 -25.32 -23.85
CA GLN A 14 -70.37 -24.23 -23.71
C GLN A 14 -69.00 -24.61 -24.28
N THR A 15 -68.62 -23.95 -25.36
CA THR A 15 -67.30 -23.99 -25.93
C THR A 15 -66.29 -23.51 -24.89
N PRO A 16 -65.20 -24.24 -24.64
CA PRO A 16 -64.13 -23.75 -23.78
C PRO A 16 -63.44 -22.56 -24.48
N ALA A 17 -63.53 -21.41 -23.86
CA ALA A 17 -62.75 -20.26 -24.25
C ALA A 17 -61.25 -20.60 -24.13
N CYS A 18 -60.57 -20.60 -25.25
CA CYS A 18 -59.12 -20.67 -25.33
C CYS A 18 -58.55 -19.43 -24.60
N SER A 19 -58.10 -19.63 -23.38
CA SER A 19 -57.21 -18.63 -22.71
C SER A 19 -55.86 -18.65 -23.41
N PRO A 20 -55.28 -17.50 -23.77
CA PRO A 20 -53.95 -17.48 -24.32
C PRO A 20 -52.93 -18.00 -23.29
N PRO A 21 -51.90 -18.75 -23.74
CA PRO A 21 -50.87 -19.24 -22.86
C PRO A 21 -50.16 -18.04 -22.25
N ILE A 22 -50.16 -17.97 -20.92
CA ILE A 22 -49.32 -17.06 -20.15
C ILE A 22 -47.88 -17.47 -20.49
N PRO A 23 -47.02 -16.56 -20.95
CA PRO A 23 -45.62 -16.89 -21.13
C PRO A 23 -45.06 -17.31 -19.76
N ASP A 24 -44.68 -18.57 -19.66
CA ASP A 24 -43.90 -19.09 -18.56
C ASP A 24 -42.67 -18.16 -18.42
N CYS A 25 -42.65 -17.38 -17.36
CA CYS A 25 -41.41 -16.73 -16.91
C CYS A 25 -40.44 -17.90 -16.68
N ASP A 26 -39.49 -18.02 -17.59
CA ASP A 26 -38.38 -18.96 -17.54
C ASP A 26 -37.65 -18.79 -16.19
N ASN A 27 -38.22 -19.49 -15.21
CA ASN A 27 -37.52 -19.76 -13.96
C ASN A 27 -36.55 -20.91 -14.29
N HIS A 28 -35.51 -20.58 -15.06
CA HIS A 28 -34.41 -21.51 -15.24
C HIS A 28 -33.89 -21.89 -13.85
N PRO A 29 -34.00 -23.12 -13.41
CA PRO A 29 -33.36 -23.56 -12.19
C PRO A 29 -31.86 -23.43 -12.40
N VAL A 30 -31.29 -22.33 -11.86
CA VAL A 30 -29.86 -22.12 -11.90
C VAL A 30 -29.22 -23.23 -11.10
N ASP A 31 -28.62 -24.15 -11.85
CA ASP A 31 -28.01 -25.41 -11.42
C ASP A 31 -27.18 -25.14 -10.12
N PRO A 32 -27.49 -25.82 -9.00
CA PRO A 32 -26.83 -25.56 -7.72
C PRO A 32 -25.30 -25.76 -7.78
N GLN A 33 -24.86 -26.63 -8.70
CA GLN A 33 -23.43 -26.83 -8.96
C GLN A 33 -22.78 -25.61 -9.64
N ARG A 34 -23.51 -24.92 -10.52
CA ARG A 34 -23.05 -23.74 -11.21
C ARG A 34 -22.91 -22.56 -10.23
N LYS A 35 -23.87 -22.42 -9.31
CA LYS A 35 -23.81 -21.41 -8.22
C LYS A 35 -22.61 -21.65 -7.30
N ARG A 36 -22.30 -22.91 -7.00
CA ARG A 36 -21.16 -23.29 -6.16
C ARG A 36 -19.83 -22.99 -6.85
N LYS A 37 -19.70 -23.26 -8.15
CA LYS A 37 -18.52 -22.93 -8.95
C LYS A 37 -18.31 -21.42 -9.06
N ILE A 38 -19.36 -20.65 -9.30
CA ILE A 38 -19.30 -19.18 -9.37
C ILE A 38 -18.85 -18.60 -8.02
N ARG A 39 -19.41 -19.06 -6.91
CA ARG A 39 -18.98 -18.62 -5.57
C ARG A 39 -17.52 -18.94 -5.28
N LEU A 40 -17.05 -20.12 -5.68
CA LEU A 40 -15.64 -20.50 -5.53
C LEU A 40 -14.73 -19.61 -6.39
N VAL A 41 -15.08 -19.33 -7.63
CA VAL A 41 -14.30 -18.46 -8.52
C VAL A 41 -14.24 -17.04 -7.95
N VAL A 42 -15.38 -16.49 -7.51
CA VAL A 42 -15.43 -15.15 -6.89
C VAL A 42 -14.60 -15.09 -5.61
N ALA A 43 -14.73 -16.08 -4.74
CA ALA A 43 -13.94 -16.14 -3.50
C ALA A 43 -12.43 -16.24 -3.79
N LEU A 44 -12.04 -17.05 -4.77
CA LEU A 44 -10.65 -17.19 -5.18
C LEU A 44 -10.10 -15.88 -5.78
N SER A 45 -10.90 -15.20 -6.61
CA SER A 45 -10.53 -13.90 -7.18
C SER A 45 -10.32 -12.84 -6.11
N ILE A 46 -11.19 -12.77 -5.12
CA ILE A 46 -11.05 -11.85 -3.99
C ILE A 46 -9.80 -12.19 -3.17
N ALA A 47 -9.55 -13.47 -2.90
CA ALA A 47 -8.36 -13.90 -2.18
C ALA A 47 -7.06 -13.52 -2.91
N VAL A 48 -7.02 -13.71 -4.23
CA VAL A 48 -5.86 -13.32 -5.06
C VAL A 48 -5.67 -11.80 -5.04
N LEU A 49 -6.75 -11.02 -5.19
CA LEU A 49 -6.66 -9.55 -5.13
C LEU A 49 -6.14 -9.05 -3.76
N LEU A 50 -6.60 -9.65 -2.67
CA LEU A 50 -6.11 -9.34 -1.33
C LEU A 50 -4.64 -9.72 -1.16
N ALA A 51 -4.22 -10.88 -1.65
CA ALA A 51 -2.83 -11.29 -1.61
C ALA A 51 -1.93 -10.33 -2.40
N VAL A 52 -2.34 -9.93 -3.61
CA VAL A 52 -1.61 -8.94 -4.42
C VAL A 52 -1.56 -7.58 -3.71
N ALA A 53 -2.66 -7.13 -3.11
CA ALA A 53 -2.69 -5.88 -2.36
C ALA A 53 -1.75 -5.93 -1.14
N LEU A 54 -1.71 -7.03 -0.40
CA LEU A 54 -0.79 -7.23 0.73
C LEU A 54 0.67 -7.20 0.27
N VAL A 55 1.00 -7.90 -0.81
CA VAL A 55 2.36 -7.87 -1.38
C VAL A 55 2.72 -6.46 -1.80
N TYR A 56 1.82 -5.76 -2.52
CA TYR A 56 2.05 -4.39 -2.96
C TYR A 56 2.30 -3.43 -1.80
N THR A 57 1.49 -3.50 -0.73
CA THR A 57 1.67 -2.65 0.46
C THR A 57 2.96 -2.99 1.20
N SER A 58 3.38 -4.26 1.27
CA SER A 58 4.63 -4.68 1.90
C SER A 58 5.86 -4.15 1.15
N PHE A 59 5.83 -4.12 -0.17
CA PHE A 59 6.92 -3.54 -0.97
C PHE A 59 6.95 -2.01 -0.93
N SER A 60 5.78 -1.35 -0.84
CA SER A 60 5.70 0.12 -0.75
C SER A 60 6.14 0.67 0.62
N ALA A 61 6.11 -0.16 1.67
CA ALA A 61 6.55 0.22 3.01
C ALA A 61 8.08 0.12 3.20
N ALA A 62 8.79 -0.50 2.29
CA ALA A 62 10.25 -0.44 2.27
C ALA A 62 10.66 0.90 1.65
N SER A 63 10.67 1.95 2.45
CA SER A 63 11.32 3.23 2.11
C SER A 63 12.80 2.92 1.89
N GLU A 64 13.21 2.72 0.65
CA GLU A 64 14.63 2.64 0.32
C GLU A 64 15.27 3.98 0.73
N ALA A 65 16.12 3.93 1.75
CA ALA A 65 16.86 5.10 2.19
C ALA A 65 17.75 5.59 1.04
N LYS A 66 17.53 6.81 0.59
CA LYS A 66 18.25 7.42 -0.53
C LYS A 66 19.61 7.94 -0.11
N GLU A 67 20.56 7.87 -1.02
CA GLU A 67 21.88 8.45 -0.82
C GLU A 67 21.90 9.94 -1.17
N PRO A 68 22.79 10.75 -0.55
CA PRO A 68 22.93 12.19 -0.82
C PRO A 68 23.04 12.54 -2.31
N SER A 69 23.77 11.76 -3.09
CA SER A 69 23.92 11.98 -4.54
C SER A 69 22.59 11.95 -5.30
N GLN A 70 21.63 11.17 -4.82
CA GLN A 70 20.29 11.05 -5.42
C GLN A 70 19.35 12.20 -5.02
N LEU A 71 19.70 12.93 -3.96
CA LEU A 71 18.90 14.03 -3.39
C LEU A 71 19.38 15.41 -3.85
N VAL A 72 20.61 15.51 -4.34
CA VAL A 72 21.16 16.78 -4.86
C VAL A 72 20.38 17.22 -6.10
N GLY A 73 19.88 18.45 -6.05
CA GLY A 73 19.07 19.03 -7.14
C GLY A 73 17.60 18.67 -7.11
N LEU A 74 17.17 17.85 -6.15
CA LEU A 74 15.75 17.60 -5.91
C LEU A 74 15.25 18.64 -4.89
N SER A 75 14.03 19.11 -5.09
CA SER A 75 13.24 19.82 -4.08
C SER A 75 12.03 18.94 -3.82
N SER A 76 11.94 18.36 -2.65
CA SER A 76 10.83 17.48 -2.28
C SER A 76 10.36 17.85 -0.89
N SER A 77 9.09 18.20 -0.80
CA SER A 77 8.41 18.40 0.49
C SER A 77 7.95 17.10 1.13
N SER A 78 8.13 15.96 0.44
CA SER A 78 7.81 14.66 1.02
C SER A 78 8.93 14.19 1.94
N SER A 79 8.55 13.56 3.04
CA SER A 79 9.47 12.91 3.97
C SER A 79 10.21 11.77 3.26
N ILE A 80 11.53 11.78 3.32
CA ILE A 80 12.44 10.85 2.67
C ILE A 80 13.46 10.36 3.70
N ASP A 81 13.73 9.08 3.70
CA ASP A 81 14.81 8.51 4.49
C ASP A 81 16.13 8.65 3.72
N MET A 82 17.08 9.39 4.30
CA MET A 82 18.42 9.54 3.77
C MET A 82 19.42 8.70 4.55
N THR A 83 20.28 7.98 3.86
CA THR A 83 21.40 7.27 4.46
C THR A 83 22.71 7.78 3.88
N GLY A 84 23.72 7.97 4.72
CA GLY A 84 25.01 8.44 4.25
C GLY A 84 26.02 8.56 5.38
N LYS A 85 27.23 8.99 5.03
CA LYS A 85 28.34 9.16 5.97
C LYS A 85 28.55 10.64 6.26
N VAL A 86 28.65 10.99 7.55
CA VAL A 86 28.92 12.36 7.99
C VAL A 86 30.37 12.76 7.62
N VAL A 87 30.53 13.87 6.92
CA VAL A 87 31.86 14.38 6.55
C VAL A 87 32.61 14.83 7.82
N PRO A 88 33.82 14.30 8.07
CA PRO A 88 34.62 14.71 9.23
C PRO A 88 34.87 16.21 9.23
N GLY A 89 34.78 16.85 10.41
CA GLY A 89 35.02 18.29 10.57
C GLY A 89 33.93 19.21 10.01
N SER A 90 32.82 18.65 9.45
CA SER A 90 31.71 19.46 8.94
C SER A 90 30.66 19.82 9.99
N ILE A 91 30.73 19.19 11.16
CA ILE A 91 29.74 19.37 12.24
C ILE A 91 29.88 20.76 12.86
N ARG A 92 28.76 21.48 12.92
CA ARG A 92 28.64 22.81 13.52
C ARG A 92 27.38 22.86 14.37
N HIS A 93 27.50 23.35 15.59
CA HIS A 93 26.37 23.64 16.48
C HIS A 93 26.08 25.14 16.43
N ARG A 94 24.79 25.48 16.24
CA ARG A 94 24.32 26.86 16.28
C ARG A 94 23.06 26.93 17.18
N GLY A 95 23.27 27.08 18.47
CA GLY A 95 22.20 26.93 19.45
C GLY A 95 21.70 25.49 19.47
N GLU A 96 20.40 25.29 19.26
CA GLU A 96 19.77 23.97 19.18
C GLU A 96 19.87 23.33 17.79
N GLU A 97 20.35 24.10 16.81
CA GLU A 97 20.47 23.63 15.43
C GLU A 97 21.83 22.97 15.20
N LEU A 98 21.80 21.74 14.71
CA LEU A 98 22.97 20.99 14.30
C LEU A 98 23.08 21.05 12.77
N ARG A 99 24.18 21.55 12.26
CA ARG A 99 24.51 21.59 10.83
C ARG A 99 25.70 20.71 10.53
N PHE A 100 25.62 19.91 9.50
CA PHE A 100 26.68 19.02 9.04
C PHE A 100 26.52 18.71 7.56
N ARG A 101 27.48 18.01 6.98
CA ARG A 101 27.41 17.54 5.60
C ARG A 101 27.42 16.02 5.57
N VAL A 102 26.70 15.46 4.64
CA VAL A 102 26.63 14.02 4.42
C VAL A 102 27.02 13.70 2.98
N VAL A 103 27.83 12.68 2.79
CA VAL A 103 28.21 12.09 1.50
C VAL A 103 27.66 10.66 1.43
N ASP A 104 27.73 10.06 0.25
CA ASP A 104 27.30 8.69 0.06
C ASP A 104 28.05 7.72 0.99
N ARG A 105 27.48 6.57 1.26
CA ARG A 105 27.99 5.57 2.22
C ARG A 105 29.43 5.13 1.92
N GLU A 106 29.79 5.06 0.64
CA GLU A 106 31.15 4.74 0.21
C GLU A 106 32.13 5.90 0.34
N GLY A 107 31.65 7.10 0.70
CA GLY A 107 32.47 8.29 0.91
C GLY A 107 32.73 9.12 -0.35
N GLY A 108 32.00 8.84 -1.44
CA GLY A 108 32.04 9.60 -2.70
C GLY A 108 30.86 10.53 -2.87
N GLY A 109 30.78 11.16 -4.07
CA GLY A 109 29.64 11.98 -4.45
C GLY A 109 29.60 13.38 -3.85
N PRO A 110 28.60 14.18 -4.22
CA PRO A 110 28.40 15.53 -3.71
C PRO A 110 28.00 15.54 -2.25
N ALA A 111 28.60 16.43 -1.46
CA ALA A 111 28.25 16.59 -0.06
C ALA A 111 26.96 17.39 0.09
N LEU A 112 25.91 16.76 0.60
CA LEU A 112 24.63 17.39 0.87
C LEU A 112 24.68 18.10 2.23
N PRO A 113 24.36 19.41 2.32
CA PRO A 113 24.22 20.09 3.60
C PRO A 113 22.95 19.60 4.31
N VAL A 114 23.06 19.38 5.61
CA VAL A 114 21.99 18.90 6.49
C VAL A 114 21.81 19.86 7.64
N THR A 115 20.57 20.19 7.91
CA THR A 115 20.15 20.95 9.11
C THR A 115 19.24 20.03 9.94
N TYR A 116 19.53 19.91 11.21
CA TYR A 116 18.80 19.04 12.12
C TYR A 116 18.53 19.75 13.46
N MET A 117 17.32 19.61 13.95
CA MET A 117 16.88 20.11 15.26
C MET A 117 16.24 18.94 16.02
N GLY A 118 16.91 18.47 17.06
CA GLY A 118 16.42 17.36 17.87
C GLY A 118 17.53 16.69 18.67
N THR A 119 17.20 15.57 19.27
CA THR A 119 18.15 14.80 20.09
C THR A 119 19.25 14.18 19.25
N VAL A 120 20.50 14.46 19.61
CA VAL A 120 21.67 13.92 18.92
C VAL A 120 22.12 12.66 19.66
N PRO A 121 22.18 11.49 19.00
CA PRO A 121 22.65 10.26 19.62
C PRO A 121 24.13 10.35 20.03
N ASP A 122 24.52 9.79 21.17
CA ASP A 122 25.91 9.76 21.66
C ASP A 122 26.95 9.27 20.63
N PRO A 123 26.69 8.25 19.80
CA PRO A 123 27.67 7.76 18.83
C PRO A 123 27.81 8.70 17.60
N PHE A 124 27.06 9.78 17.49
CA PHE A 124 27.11 10.70 16.36
C PHE A 124 28.46 11.45 16.31
N ARG A 125 29.19 11.25 15.22
CA ARG A 125 30.47 11.94 14.96
C ARG A 125 30.83 11.86 13.48
N GLY A 126 31.78 12.68 13.05
CA GLY A 126 32.29 12.63 11.68
C GLY A 126 32.83 11.24 11.30
N GLY A 127 32.57 10.84 10.06
CA GLY A 127 32.92 9.54 9.52
C GLY A 127 31.96 8.42 9.86
N ARG A 128 30.90 8.67 10.63
CA ARG A 128 29.86 7.67 10.94
C ARG A 128 28.76 7.65 9.89
N GLU A 129 28.23 6.47 9.68
CA GLU A 129 27.02 6.30 8.86
C GLU A 129 25.79 6.63 9.68
N ILE A 130 24.90 7.40 9.09
CA ILE A 130 23.63 7.81 9.70
C ILE A 130 22.46 7.48 8.80
N VAL A 131 21.30 7.38 9.41
CA VAL A 131 20.00 7.41 8.75
C VAL A 131 19.22 8.57 9.34
N LEU A 132 18.63 9.38 8.50
CA LEU A 132 17.87 10.56 8.89
C LEU A 132 16.66 10.71 8.00
N THR A 133 15.49 10.86 8.60
CA THR A 133 14.24 11.16 7.89
C THR A 133 14.08 12.68 7.79
N GLY A 134 13.65 13.17 6.65
CA GLY A 134 13.44 14.59 6.43
C GLY A 134 13.05 14.94 5.00
N ALA A 135 13.12 16.21 4.66
CA ALA A 135 12.80 16.73 3.33
C ALA A 135 13.95 17.56 2.76
N VAL A 136 14.00 17.68 1.44
CA VAL A 136 14.96 18.55 0.77
C VAL A 136 14.33 19.90 0.48
N ASP A 137 14.87 20.95 1.09
CA ASP A 137 14.47 22.33 0.87
C ASP A 137 15.66 23.15 0.36
N ASN A 138 15.53 23.75 -0.83
CA ASN A 138 16.55 24.61 -1.45
C ASN A 138 17.97 24.01 -1.44
N GLY A 139 18.07 22.68 -1.72
CA GLY A 139 19.36 22.00 -1.75
C GLY A 139 19.98 21.69 -0.38
N THR A 140 19.23 21.89 0.69
CA THR A 140 19.58 21.52 2.06
C THR A 140 18.60 20.45 2.56
N PHE A 141 19.12 19.40 3.16
CA PHE A 141 18.26 18.39 3.79
C PHE A 141 17.88 18.85 5.19
N VAL A 142 16.58 19.01 5.43
CA VAL A 142 16.01 19.38 6.72
C VAL A 142 15.52 18.13 7.40
N GLY A 143 16.24 17.67 8.42
CA GLY A 143 15.90 16.47 9.18
C GLY A 143 14.75 16.70 10.15
N GLU A 144 13.87 15.71 10.24
CA GLU A 144 12.79 15.67 11.23
C GLU A 144 13.36 15.43 12.64
N PRO A 145 12.81 16.06 13.68
CA PRO A 145 13.25 15.84 15.05
C PRO A 145 13.19 14.37 15.46
N ASP A 146 14.17 13.91 16.22
CA ASP A 146 14.26 12.57 16.82
C ASP A 146 14.29 11.39 15.81
N THR A 147 14.59 11.67 14.55
CA THR A 147 14.74 10.63 13.51
C THR A 147 16.22 10.31 13.18
N LEU A 148 17.17 11.00 13.79
CA LEU A 148 18.59 10.79 13.57
C LEU A 148 19.06 9.48 14.22
N VAL A 149 19.42 8.51 13.41
CA VAL A 149 19.97 7.22 13.86
C VAL A 149 21.40 7.07 13.37
N THR A 150 22.31 6.72 14.28
CA THR A 150 23.69 6.41 13.93
C THR A 150 23.91 4.91 13.86
N LYS A 151 24.40 4.42 12.73
CA LYS A 151 24.75 3.01 12.58
C LYS A 151 26.12 2.75 13.20
N CYS A 152 26.17 1.81 14.15
CA CYS A 152 27.44 1.28 14.64
C CYS A 152 27.99 0.30 13.59
N PRO A 153 29.24 0.48 13.10
CA PRO A 153 29.83 -0.50 12.22
C PRO A 153 30.06 -1.81 13.00
N SER A 154 29.27 -2.82 12.75
CA SER A 154 29.51 -4.19 13.21
C SER A 154 30.69 -4.73 12.40
N LYS A 155 31.92 -4.41 12.80
CA LYS A 155 33.10 -5.10 12.27
C LYS A 155 33.19 -6.48 12.89
N PHE A 156 32.49 -7.44 12.33
CA PHE A 156 32.92 -8.82 12.44
C PHE A 156 34.11 -9.01 11.49
N THR A 157 35.29 -8.58 11.90
CA THR A 157 36.52 -9.04 11.27
C THR A 157 36.72 -10.50 11.72
N THR A 158 36.29 -11.42 10.90
CA THR A 158 36.77 -12.80 10.99
C THR A 158 38.27 -12.77 10.66
N ASN A 159 39.11 -12.66 11.65
CA ASN A 159 40.53 -12.97 11.49
C ASN A 159 40.62 -14.48 11.31
N ALA A 160 40.58 -14.90 10.05
CA ALA A 160 41.07 -16.24 9.67
C ALA A 160 42.61 -16.18 9.72
N SER A 161 43.16 -16.79 10.76
CA SER A 161 44.57 -17.18 10.81
C SER A 161 44.78 -18.43 9.96
#